data_9d85df47cccef179b6e274463705c6c2
#
_entry.id   9d85df47cccef179b6e274463705c6c2
#
_cell.length_a   1.000
_cell.length_b   1.000
_cell.length_c   1.000
_cell.angle_alpha   90.00
_cell.angle_beta   90.00
_cell.angle_gamma   90.00
#
_symmetry.space_group_name_H-M   'P 1'
#
loop_
_entity.id
_entity.type
_entity.pdbx_description
1 polymer ?
#
loop_
_entity_poly.entity_id
_entity_poly.type
_entity_poly.pdbx_seq_one_letter_code
_entity_poly.pdbx_strand_id
1 'polypeptide(L)'
;MGCLTSPKITDPAEQIRQLNNLRNNVLTTIEINKVKISGQEQQIQEIDEQIKQLSNDLVQNQYSYSETEKLQKAQKIVELKTDRQRAQKSLDLLKANNENLKNNENMINSKIEEIKNFGTMNEQNKLIGQLADTDPTAALQQNLRDIMKQQQKDEEMIRALNVGNTAANSGVGTADDLLKQLLGSGTAGAPPAY
;
A
#
# COMPACT_ATOMS: atom_id res chain seq x y z
N MET A 1 15.20 51.14 7.06
CA MET A 1 15.44 50.84 5.62
C MET A 1 15.44 49.32 5.48
N GLY A 2 14.31 48.75 5.08
CA GLY A 2 14.21 47.30 4.86
C GLY A 2 14.62 46.98 3.44
N CYS A 3 15.66 46.17 3.28
CA CYS A 3 16.02 45.61 1.99
C CYS A 3 14.90 44.66 1.53
N LEU A 4 14.12 45.10 0.57
CA LEU A 4 13.25 44.25 -0.22
C LEU A 4 14.18 43.33 -1.06
N THR A 5 14.40 42.10 -0.59
CA THR A 5 15.03 41.07 -1.39
C THR A 5 14.07 40.71 -2.51
N SER A 6 14.35 41.14 -3.72
CA SER A 6 13.63 40.72 -4.92
C SER A 6 13.60 39.19 -4.98
N PRO A 7 12.46 38.55 -5.31
CA PRO A 7 12.42 37.12 -5.50
C PRO A 7 13.46 36.72 -6.56
N LYS A 8 14.35 35.79 -6.21
CA LYS A 8 15.32 35.25 -7.19
C LYS A 8 14.50 34.50 -8.24
N ILE A 9 14.46 35.08 -9.44
CA ILE A 9 13.96 34.38 -10.63
C ILE A 9 14.90 33.18 -10.83
N THR A 10 14.40 31.99 -10.50
CA THR A 10 15.20 30.77 -10.64
C THR A 10 15.33 30.47 -12.14
N ASP A 11 16.56 30.23 -12.62
CA ASP A 11 16.83 29.86 -14.00
C ASP A 11 15.97 28.66 -14.41
N PRO A 12 15.23 28.69 -15.54
CA PRO A 12 14.44 27.56 -16.04
C PRO A 12 15.22 26.27 -16.15
N ALA A 13 16.49 26.32 -16.54
CA ALA A 13 17.34 25.13 -16.58
C ALA A 13 17.58 24.51 -15.20
N GLU A 14 17.77 25.36 -14.19
CA GLU A 14 17.93 24.89 -12.81
C GLU A 14 16.61 24.30 -12.25
N GLN A 15 15.46 24.89 -12.56
CA GLN A 15 14.15 24.35 -12.19
C GLN A 15 13.92 22.97 -12.81
N ILE A 16 14.22 22.81 -14.10
CA ILE A 16 14.11 21.51 -14.80
C ILE A 16 15.05 20.48 -14.15
N ARG A 17 16.28 20.89 -13.80
CA ARG A 17 17.23 20.00 -13.12
C ARG A 17 16.69 19.50 -11.77
N GLN A 18 16.13 20.40 -10.97
CA GLN A 18 15.53 20.06 -9.67
C GLN A 18 14.32 19.14 -9.83
N LEU A 19 13.44 19.41 -10.80
CA LEU A 19 12.29 18.56 -11.10
C LEU A 19 12.70 17.17 -11.59
N ASN A 20 13.75 17.07 -12.41
CA ASN A 20 14.28 15.76 -12.82
C ASN A 20 14.85 14.96 -11.65
N ASN A 21 15.57 15.61 -10.73
CA ASN A 21 16.04 14.94 -9.51
C ASN A 21 14.86 14.45 -8.65
N LEU A 22 13.83 15.27 -8.49
CA LEU A 22 12.62 14.92 -7.78
C LEU A 22 11.92 13.73 -8.44
N ARG A 23 11.77 13.74 -9.77
CA ARG A 23 11.20 12.62 -10.54
C ARG A 23 11.98 11.34 -10.33
N ASN A 24 13.30 11.37 -10.36
CA ASN A 24 14.13 10.19 -10.14
C ASN A 24 13.94 9.61 -8.74
N ASN A 25 13.81 10.45 -7.71
CA ASN A 25 13.50 10.00 -6.36
C ASN A 25 12.13 9.32 -6.28
N VAL A 26 11.11 9.90 -6.92
CA VAL A 26 9.76 9.32 -7.01
C VAL A 26 9.81 7.96 -7.72
N LEU A 27 10.47 7.87 -8.87
CA LEU A 27 10.62 6.61 -9.61
C LEU A 27 11.32 5.53 -8.78
N THR A 28 12.40 5.87 -8.07
CA THR A 28 13.10 4.94 -7.19
C THR A 28 12.16 4.42 -6.09
N THR A 29 11.34 5.29 -5.50
CA THR A 29 10.38 4.89 -4.47
C THR A 29 9.28 3.99 -5.04
N ILE A 30 8.80 4.28 -6.26
CA ILE A 30 7.84 3.43 -6.97
C ILE A 30 8.39 2.01 -7.16
N GLU A 31 9.63 1.86 -7.59
CA GLU A 31 10.27 0.55 -7.78
C GLU A 31 10.44 -0.20 -6.45
N ILE A 32 10.85 0.47 -5.39
CA ILE A 32 10.92 -0.13 -4.05
C ILE A 32 9.53 -0.62 -3.61
N ASN A 33 8.49 0.18 -3.83
CA ASN A 33 7.12 -0.21 -3.48
C ASN A 33 6.63 -1.39 -4.31
N LYS A 34 6.98 -1.50 -5.59
CA LYS A 34 6.64 -2.66 -6.43
C LYS A 34 7.20 -3.96 -5.85
N VAL A 35 8.46 -3.94 -5.39
CA VAL A 35 9.08 -5.11 -4.75
C VAL A 35 8.36 -5.47 -3.45
N LYS A 36 8.02 -4.48 -2.62
CA LYS A 36 7.26 -4.69 -1.38
C LYS A 36 5.86 -5.27 -1.68
N ILE A 37 5.16 -4.74 -2.70
CA ILE A 37 3.84 -5.21 -3.15
C ILE A 37 3.92 -6.68 -3.56
N SER A 38 4.88 -7.04 -4.41
CA SER A 38 5.08 -8.43 -4.85
C SER A 38 5.35 -9.38 -3.67
N GLY A 39 6.19 -8.96 -2.71
CA GLY A 39 6.45 -9.73 -1.50
C GLY A 39 5.20 -9.94 -0.62
N GLN A 40 4.36 -8.91 -0.49
CA GLN A 40 3.09 -9.02 0.26
C GLN A 40 2.07 -9.93 -0.46
N GLU A 41 2.00 -9.86 -1.79
CA GLU A 41 1.13 -10.73 -2.59
C GLU A 41 1.54 -12.20 -2.44
N GLN A 42 2.84 -12.48 -2.48
CA GLN A 42 3.36 -13.83 -2.25
C GLN A 42 3.06 -14.32 -0.83
N GLN A 43 3.25 -13.49 0.19
CA GLN A 43 2.92 -13.83 1.58
C GLN A 43 1.44 -14.18 1.76
N ILE A 44 0.53 -13.39 1.13
CA ILE A 44 -0.91 -13.68 1.17
C ILE A 44 -1.20 -15.02 0.52
N GLN A 45 -0.59 -15.31 -0.62
CA GLN A 45 -0.76 -16.59 -1.31
C GLN A 45 -0.30 -17.77 -0.45
N GLU A 46 0.86 -17.67 0.17
CA GLU A 46 1.38 -18.70 1.09
C GLU A 46 0.44 -18.95 2.28
N ILE A 47 -0.13 -17.88 2.86
CA ILE A 47 -1.11 -17.99 3.94
C ILE A 47 -2.39 -18.66 3.44
N ASP A 48 -2.90 -18.30 2.26
CA ASP A 48 -4.09 -18.90 1.66
C ASP A 48 -3.90 -20.41 1.41
N GLU A 49 -2.72 -20.83 0.96
CA GLU A 49 -2.38 -22.24 0.80
C GLU A 49 -2.36 -22.98 2.13
N GLN A 50 -1.77 -22.40 3.18
CA GLN A 50 -1.75 -22.99 4.53
C GLN A 50 -3.16 -23.14 5.09
N ILE A 51 -4.01 -22.11 4.96
CA ILE A 51 -5.42 -22.17 5.37
C ILE A 51 -6.14 -23.32 4.66
N LYS A 52 -5.96 -23.44 3.33
CA LYS A 52 -6.57 -24.49 2.51
C LYS A 52 -6.12 -25.88 2.96
N GLN A 53 -4.82 -26.07 3.17
CA GLN A 53 -4.25 -27.36 3.60
C GLN A 53 -4.81 -27.77 4.98
N LEU A 54 -4.77 -26.86 5.97
CA LEU A 54 -5.30 -27.14 7.31
C LEU A 54 -6.80 -27.39 7.31
N SER A 55 -7.56 -26.65 6.49
CA SER A 55 -9.00 -26.84 6.37
C SER A 55 -9.36 -28.19 5.76
N ASN A 56 -8.65 -28.58 4.69
CA ASN A 56 -8.83 -29.88 4.05
C ASN A 56 -8.46 -31.03 5.00
N ASP A 57 -7.32 -30.90 5.69
CA ASP A 57 -6.88 -31.91 6.67
C ASP A 57 -7.91 -32.07 7.80
N LEU A 58 -8.45 -30.96 8.31
CA LEU A 58 -9.47 -30.99 9.36
C LEU A 58 -10.76 -31.70 8.90
N VAL A 59 -11.18 -31.46 7.66
CA VAL A 59 -12.39 -32.10 7.10
C VAL A 59 -12.16 -33.57 6.79
N GLN A 60 -11.04 -33.93 6.17
CA GLN A 60 -10.74 -35.31 5.74
C GLN A 60 -10.50 -36.23 6.95
N ASN A 61 -9.87 -35.72 8.01
CA ASN A 61 -9.48 -36.50 9.17
C ASN A 61 -10.34 -36.21 10.42
N GLN A 62 -11.54 -35.62 10.24
CA GLN A 62 -12.40 -35.19 11.35
C GLN A 62 -12.73 -36.28 12.38
N TYR A 63 -12.83 -37.55 11.94
CA TYR A 63 -13.14 -38.68 12.79
C TYR A 63 -11.91 -39.29 13.50
N SER A 64 -10.70 -38.93 13.03
CA SER A 64 -9.44 -39.40 13.59
C SER A 64 -8.92 -38.47 14.68
N TYR A 65 -9.33 -37.19 14.66
CA TYR A 65 -8.88 -36.18 15.61
C TYR A 65 -9.76 -36.12 16.86
N SER A 66 -9.10 -35.98 18.01
CA SER A 66 -9.77 -35.58 19.25
C SER A 66 -10.35 -34.17 19.14
N GLU A 67 -11.35 -33.85 19.98
CA GLU A 67 -11.93 -32.50 20.02
C GLU A 67 -10.88 -31.41 20.30
N THR A 68 -9.89 -31.72 21.14
CA THR A 68 -8.76 -30.79 21.42
C THR A 68 -7.91 -30.53 20.18
N GLU A 69 -7.59 -31.56 19.39
CA GLU A 69 -6.82 -31.42 18.17
C GLU A 69 -7.58 -30.63 17.09
N LYS A 70 -8.89 -30.89 16.95
CA LYS A 70 -9.78 -30.12 16.06
C LYS A 70 -9.77 -28.65 16.44
N LEU A 71 -9.91 -28.33 17.72
CA LEU A 71 -9.93 -26.98 18.24
C LEU A 71 -8.58 -26.26 17.99
N GLN A 72 -7.45 -26.94 18.24
CA GLN A 72 -6.12 -26.38 17.96
C GLN A 72 -5.92 -26.07 16.48
N LYS A 73 -6.32 -26.98 15.57
CA LYS A 73 -6.24 -26.75 14.11
C LYS A 73 -7.15 -25.59 13.68
N ALA A 74 -8.38 -25.54 14.19
CA ALA A 74 -9.30 -24.44 13.93
C ALA A 74 -8.75 -23.10 14.43
N GLN A 75 -8.15 -23.08 15.61
CA GLN A 75 -7.50 -21.89 16.16
C GLN A 75 -6.35 -21.41 15.28
N LYS A 76 -5.53 -22.34 14.75
CA LYS A 76 -4.48 -22.02 13.81
C LYS A 76 -5.01 -21.42 12.50
N ILE A 77 -6.12 -21.92 11.97
CA ILE A 77 -6.77 -21.34 10.79
C ILE A 77 -7.28 -19.91 11.08
N VAL A 78 -7.84 -19.65 12.26
CA VAL A 78 -8.30 -18.31 12.67
C VAL A 78 -7.12 -17.35 12.76
N GLU A 79 -5.98 -17.77 13.32
CA GLU A 79 -4.74 -16.97 13.35
C GLU A 79 -4.27 -16.62 11.95
N LEU A 80 -4.17 -17.63 11.06
CA LEU A 80 -3.75 -17.41 9.66
C LEU A 80 -4.72 -16.48 8.90
N LYS A 81 -6.03 -16.61 9.11
CA LYS A 81 -7.02 -15.68 8.51
C LYS A 81 -6.81 -14.24 9.01
N THR A 82 -6.46 -14.08 10.29
CA THR A 82 -6.16 -12.77 10.87
C THR A 82 -4.88 -12.18 10.25
N ASP A 83 -3.83 -12.99 10.11
CA ASP A 83 -2.57 -12.59 9.49
C ASP A 83 -2.76 -12.23 8.01
N ARG A 84 -3.54 -13.03 7.28
CA ARG A 84 -3.96 -12.72 5.91
C ARG A 84 -4.64 -11.35 5.79
N GLN A 85 -5.57 -11.07 6.71
CA GLN A 85 -6.29 -9.78 6.70
C GLN A 85 -5.36 -8.59 6.98
N ARG A 86 -4.36 -8.76 7.86
CA ARG A 86 -3.32 -7.77 8.11
C ARG A 86 -2.45 -7.55 6.88
N ALA A 87 -1.99 -8.65 6.26
CA ALA A 87 -1.20 -8.58 5.03
C ALA A 87 -1.98 -7.90 3.90
N GLN A 88 -3.28 -8.17 3.75
CA GLN A 88 -4.14 -7.52 2.76
C GLN A 88 -4.24 -6.01 3.00
N LYS A 89 -4.47 -5.57 4.23
CA LYS A 89 -4.50 -4.13 4.56
C LYS A 89 -3.17 -3.45 4.25
N SER A 90 -2.05 -4.11 4.57
CA SER A 90 -0.72 -3.60 4.22
C SER A 90 -0.54 -3.47 2.71
N LEU A 91 -0.97 -4.47 1.95
CA LEU A 91 -0.92 -4.46 0.48
C LEU A 91 -1.75 -3.32 -0.11
N ASP A 92 -2.96 -3.10 0.40
CA ASP A 92 -3.86 -2.04 -0.09
C ASP A 92 -3.26 -0.66 0.15
N LEU A 93 -2.66 -0.42 1.33
CA LEU A 93 -1.93 0.82 1.64
C LEU A 93 -0.73 1.04 0.71
N LEU A 94 0.08 0.00 0.45
CA LEU A 94 1.22 0.08 -0.46
C LEU A 94 0.78 0.38 -1.90
N LYS A 95 -0.31 -0.23 -2.37
CA LYS A 95 -0.88 0.02 -3.71
C LYS A 95 -1.39 1.45 -3.83
N ALA A 96 -2.15 1.94 -2.84
CA ALA A 96 -2.66 3.31 -2.83
C ALA A 96 -1.51 4.33 -2.82
N ASN A 97 -0.48 4.11 -2.00
CA ASN A 97 0.70 4.96 -1.96
C ASN A 97 1.44 4.97 -3.31
N ASN A 98 1.62 3.80 -3.93
CA ASN A 98 2.29 3.69 -5.22
C ASN A 98 1.52 4.43 -6.34
N GLU A 99 0.20 4.42 -6.30
CA GLU A 99 -0.64 5.18 -7.23
C GLU A 99 -0.49 6.70 -7.03
N ASN A 100 -0.45 7.17 -5.78
CA ASN A 100 -0.19 8.58 -5.47
C ASN A 100 1.19 9.04 -5.99
N LEU A 101 2.22 8.19 -5.87
CA LEU A 101 3.55 8.48 -6.41
C LEU A 101 3.55 8.56 -7.93
N LYS A 102 2.82 7.71 -8.64
CA LYS A 102 2.66 7.80 -10.10
C LYS A 102 1.96 9.09 -10.52
N ASN A 103 0.91 9.50 -9.80
CA ASN A 103 0.24 10.77 -10.07
C ASN A 103 1.19 11.95 -9.91
N ASN A 104 2.06 11.92 -8.89
CA ASN A 104 3.10 12.94 -8.73
C ASN A 104 4.15 12.92 -9.83
N GLU A 105 4.58 11.76 -10.28
CA GLU A 105 5.48 11.65 -11.42
C GLU A 105 4.87 12.33 -12.64
N ASN A 106 3.60 12.08 -12.93
CA ASN A 106 2.87 12.71 -14.03
C ASN A 106 2.81 14.24 -13.89
N MET A 107 2.55 14.75 -12.66
CA MET A 107 2.55 16.19 -12.38
C MET A 107 3.93 16.82 -12.59
N ILE A 108 5.01 16.14 -12.17
CA ILE A 108 6.39 16.61 -12.38
C ILE A 108 6.69 16.65 -13.88
N ASN A 109 6.33 15.62 -14.64
CA ASN A 109 6.54 15.58 -16.10
C ASN A 109 5.79 16.72 -16.80
N SER A 110 4.52 16.94 -16.46
CA SER A 110 3.73 18.04 -17.00
C SER A 110 4.37 19.40 -16.70
N LYS A 111 4.92 19.58 -15.52
CA LYS A 111 5.58 20.84 -15.13
C LYS A 111 6.91 21.07 -15.86
N ILE A 112 7.66 20.00 -16.08
CA ILE A 112 8.89 20.07 -16.89
C ILE A 112 8.55 20.52 -18.32
N GLU A 113 7.51 19.96 -18.93
CA GLU A 113 7.08 20.32 -20.28
C GLU A 113 6.56 21.77 -20.35
N GLU A 114 5.82 22.20 -19.33
CA GLU A 114 5.37 23.59 -19.22
C GLU A 114 6.57 24.55 -19.20
N ILE A 115 7.58 24.32 -18.36
CA ILE A 115 8.78 25.16 -18.27
C ILE A 115 9.56 25.19 -19.60
N LYS A 116 9.70 24.05 -20.29
CA LYS A 116 10.34 23.97 -21.61
C LYS A 116 9.57 24.77 -22.62
N ASN A 117 8.25 24.68 -22.68
CA ASN A 117 7.41 25.40 -23.63
C ASN A 117 7.46 26.91 -23.36
N PHE A 118 7.50 27.36 -22.09
CA PHE A 118 7.68 28.76 -21.76
C PHE A 118 9.05 29.28 -22.17
N GLY A 119 10.11 28.49 -22.06
CA GLY A 119 11.45 28.84 -22.53
C GLY A 119 11.48 29.11 -24.03
N THR A 120 10.82 28.28 -24.83
CA THR A 120 10.73 28.46 -26.28
C THR A 120 9.85 29.65 -26.70
N MET A 121 8.76 29.94 -25.93
CA MET A 121 7.92 31.11 -26.17
C MET A 121 8.58 32.44 -25.77
N ASN A 122 9.44 32.43 -24.74
CA ASN A 122 10.11 33.62 -24.23
C ASN A 122 11.25 34.09 -25.17
N GLU A 123 11.80 33.19 -26.00
CA GLU A 123 12.67 33.58 -27.10
C GLU A 123 11.94 34.33 -28.22
N GLN A 124 10.63 34.07 -28.40
CA GLN A 124 9.78 34.72 -29.38
C GLN A 124 9.04 35.97 -28.88
N ASN A 125 8.79 36.08 -27.56
CA ASN A 125 8.01 37.18 -26.95
C ASN A 125 8.70 37.74 -25.71
N LYS A 126 9.47 38.81 -25.88
CA LYS A 126 10.06 39.64 -24.80
C LYS A 126 9.02 40.39 -23.93
N LEU A 127 7.77 39.91 -23.81
CA LEU A 127 6.65 40.72 -23.34
C LEU A 127 5.79 40.06 -22.20
N ILE A 128 6.30 39.11 -21.44
CA ILE A 128 5.48 38.60 -20.29
C ILE A 128 6.31 38.63 -19.01
N GLY A 129 6.35 39.81 -18.39
CA GLY A 129 6.87 40.01 -17.01
C GLY A 129 5.89 39.78 -15.91
N GLN A 130 4.91 38.87 -16.03
CA GLN A 130 3.83 38.69 -15.01
C GLN A 130 3.58 37.28 -14.51
N LEU A 131 4.43 36.32 -14.80
CA LEU A 131 4.22 34.93 -14.28
C LEU A 131 5.30 34.45 -13.28
N ALA A 132 6.01 35.39 -12.64
CA ALA A 132 7.19 35.12 -11.84
C ALA A 132 6.92 34.84 -10.34
N ASP A 133 5.68 34.79 -9.86
CA ASP A 133 5.42 34.83 -8.40
C ASP A 133 5.14 33.48 -7.72
N THR A 134 5.16 32.38 -8.42
CA THR A 134 5.01 31.06 -7.79
C THR A 134 6.15 30.13 -8.21
N ASP A 135 6.99 29.76 -7.24
CA ASP A 135 8.00 28.71 -7.44
C ASP A 135 7.29 27.36 -7.64
N PRO A 136 7.19 26.84 -8.88
CA PRO A 136 6.48 25.61 -9.18
C PRO A 136 7.13 24.39 -8.52
N THR A 137 8.38 24.50 -8.11
CA THR A 137 9.12 23.42 -7.45
C THR A 137 8.74 23.33 -5.97
N ALA A 138 8.42 24.45 -5.33
CA ALA A 138 8.08 24.49 -3.90
C ALA A 138 6.77 23.73 -3.62
N ALA A 139 5.73 23.92 -4.44
CA ALA A 139 4.45 23.21 -4.29
C ALA A 139 4.62 21.70 -4.50
N LEU A 140 5.38 21.28 -5.53
CA LEU A 140 5.65 19.86 -5.78
C LEU A 140 6.52 19.24 -4.69
N GLN A 141 7.51 19.96 -4.16
CA GLN A 141 8.31 19.51 -3.03
C GLN A 141 7.48 19.37 -1.77
N GLN A 142 6.52 20.27 -1.54
CA GLN A 142 5.60 20.16 -0.41
C GLN A 142 4.69 18.93 -0.54
N ASN A 143 4.10 18.71 -1.71
CA ASN A 143 3.29 17.51 -1.99
C ASN A 143 4.10 16.22 -1.77
N LEU A 144 5.35 16.18 -2.23
CA LEU A 144 6.21 15.02 -2.00
C LEU A 144 6.50 14.80 -0.52
N ARG A 145 6.80 15.87 0.24
CA ARG A 145 6.97 15.76 1.71
C ARG A 145 5.72 15.22 2.39
N ASP A 146 4.54 15.65 1.96
CA ASP A 146 3.28 15.20 2.54
C ASP A 146 3.02 13.72 2.22
N ILE A 147 3.37 13.27 1.02
CA ILE A 147 3.31 11.84 0.65
C ILE A 147 4.32 11.01 1.44
N MET A 148 5.56 11.47 1.60
CA MET A 148 6.56 10.78 2.41
C MET A 148 6.12 10.68 3.88
N LYS A 149 5.51 11.73 4.44
CA LYS A 149 4.92 11.70 5.79
C LYS A 149 3.76 10.71 5.88
N GLN A 150 2.90 10.65 4.84
CA GLN A 150 1.82 9.68 4.79
C GLN A 150 2.36 8.26 4.72
N GLN A 151 3.36 8.01 3.88
CA GLN A 151 4.04 6.71 3.79
C GLN A 151 4.64 6.27 5.13
N GLN A 152 5.26 7.19 5.87
CA GLN A 152 5.78 6.90 7.20
C GLN A 152 4.66 6.51 8.18
N LYS A 153 3.53 7.23 8.16
CA LYS A 153 2.35 6.88 8.97
C LYS A 153 1.77 5.52 8.60
N ASP A 154 1.72 5.22 7.28
CA ASP A 154 1.23 3.93 6.78
C ASP A 154 2.17 2.79 7.22
N GLU A 155 3.50 3.00 7.20
CA GLU A 155 4.49 2.04 7.72
C GLU A 155 4.35 1.84 9.23
N GLU A 156 4.11 2.90 10.00
CA GLU A 156 3.84 2.82 11.45
C GLU A 156 2.54 2.07 11.72
N MET A 157 1.47 2.31 10.93
CA MET A 157 0.20 1.58 11.01
C MET A 157 0.38 0.09 10.69
N ILE A 158 1.15 -0.25 9.66
CA ILE A 158 1.49 -1.63 9.29
C ILE A 158 2.25 -2.31 10.44
N ARG A 159 3.24 -1.62 11.05
CA ARG A 159 3.95 -2.13 12.23
C ARG A 159 3.01 -2.34 13.40
N ALA A 160 2.12 -1.40 13.68
CA ALA A 160 1.13 -1.52 14.77
C ALA A 160 0.16 -2.69 14.53
N LEU A 161 -0.26 -2.93 13.28
CA LEU A 161 -1.09 -4.09 12.91
C LEU A 161 -0.34 -5.42 13.14
N ASN A 162 0.98 -5.45 12.93
CA ASN A 162 1.79 -6.64 13.14
C ASN A 162 2.09 -6.93 14.63
N VAL A 163 2.10 -5.89 15.49
CA VAL A 163 2.38 -6.02 16.93
C VAL A 163 1.10 -6.28 17.74
N GLY A 164 -0.07 -5.86 17.22
CA GLY A 164 -1.37 -5.99 17.89
C GLY A 164 -1.92 -7.41 17.84
N ASN A 165 -1.48 -8.26 18.74
CA ASN A 165 -1.93 -9.65 18.89
C ASN A 165 -3.28 -9.72 19.62
N THR A 166 -4.36 -9.22 19.00
CA THR A 166 -5.72 -9.43 19.54
C THR A 166 -6.64 -9.88 18.42
N ALA A 167 -6.84 -11.20 18.37
CA ALA A 167 -7.86 -11.87 17.53
C ALA A 167 -9.29 -11.34 17.76
N ALA A 168 -9.51 -10.59 18.83
CA ALA A 168 -10.82 -10.14 19.28
C ALA A 168 -11.50 -9.09 18.38
N ASN A 169 -10.79 -8.48 17.40
CA ASN A 169 -11.34 -7.37 16.62
C ASN A 169 -11.17 -7.53 15.09
N SER A 170 -10.80 -8.73 14.62
CA SER A 170 -10.47 -8.93 13.18
C SER A 170 -11.68 -9.25 12.30
N GLY A 171 -12.88 -9.46 12.84
CA GLY A 171 -14.04 -9.94 12.08
C GLY A 171 -13.88 -11.39 11.59
N VAL A 172 -12.80 -12.06 11.94
CA VAL A 172 -12.56 -13.48 11.72
C VAL A 172 -13.24 -14.22 12.86
N GLY A 173 -14.27 -15.02 12.59
CA GLY A 173 -15.02 -15.77 13.61
C GLY A 173 -14.14 -16.56 14.57
N THR A 174 -14.75 -17.10 15.64
CA THR A 174 -14.02 -17.93 16.61
C THR A 174 -13.65 -19.30 16.03
N ALA A 175 -12.74 -20.03 16.68
CA ALA A 175 -12.39 -21.40 16.30
C ALA A 175 -13.63 -22.35 16.34
N ASP A 176 -14.53 -22.14 17.30
CA ASP A 176 -15.79 -22.90 17.41
C ASP A 176 -16.74 -22.61 16.24
N ASP A 177 -16.84 -21.34 15.81
CA ASP A 177 -17.63 -20.95 14.64
C ASP A 177 -17.07 -21.57 13.35
N LEU A 178 -15.74 -21.58 13.23
CA LEU A 178 -15.06 -22.23 12.11
C LEU A 178 -15.29 -23.74 12.08
N LEU A 179 -15.21 -24.41 13.24
CA LEU A 179 -15.49 -25.84 13.34
C LEU A 179 -16.94 -26.16 12.95
N LYS A 180 -17.91 -25.39 13.41
CA LYS A 180 -19.31 -25.53 13.01
C LYS A 180 -19.48 -25.34 11.50
N GLN A 181 -18.78 -24.36 10.91
CA GLN A 181 -18.84 -24.09 9.48
C GLN A 181 -18.22 -25.22 8.64
N LEU A 182 -17.04 -25.72 9.03
CA LEU A 182 -16.31 -26.74 8.27
C LEU A 182 -16.87 -28.15 8.47
N LEU A 183 -17.27 -28.49 9.70
CA LEU A 183 -17.72 -29.83 10.04
C LEU A 183 -19.26 -29.98 10.12
N GLY A 184 -19.98 -28.89 10.39
CA GLY A 184 -21.44 -28.86 10.42
C GLY A 184 -22.10 -28.91 9.03
N SER A 185 -21.38 -28.50 7.97
CA SER A 185 -21.86 -28.65 6.58
C SER A 185 -21.80 -30.08 6.04
N GLY A 186 -21.19 -31.02 6.80
CA GLY A 186 -21.05 -32.43 6.42
C GLY A 186 -22.15 -33.34 6.91
N THR A 187 -23.14 -32.89 7.71
CA THR A 187 -24.19 -33.76 8.31
C THR A 187 -25.46 -33.90 7.46
N ALA A 188 -25.45 -33.51 6.20
CA ALA A 188 -26.58 -33.71 5.28
C ALA A 188 -26.49 -35.02 4.45
N GLY A 189 -25.85 -36.07 5.01
CA GLY A 189 -25.71 -37.36 4.37
C GLY A 189 -25.74 -38.49 5.40
N ALA A 190 -26.84 -38.65 6.13
CA ALA A 190 -27.06 -39.89 6.87
C ALA A 190 -27.20 -41.04 5.87
N PRO A 191 -26.42 -42.16 6.00
CA PRO A 191 -26.65 -43.33 5.18
C PRO A 191 -28.02 -43.93 5.53
N PRO A 192 -28.77 -44.48 4.55
CA PRO A 192 -30.01 -45.16 4.82
C PRO A 192 -29.76 -46.36 5.75
N ALA A 193 -30.51 -46.43 6.84
CA ALA A 193 -30.54 -47.62 7.69
C ALA A 193 -31.04 -48.79 6.85
N TYR A 194 -30.25 -49.86 6.77
CA TYR A 194 -30.68 -51.20 6.36
C TYR A 194 -31.15 -51.97 7.54
#